data_140ea5ff57f5b3ea0e50d408530eadf2
#
_entry.id   140ea5ff57f5b3ea0e50d408530eadf2
#
_cell.length_a   1.000
_cell.length_b   1.000
_cell.length_c   1.000
_cell.angle_alpha   90.00
_cell.angle_beta   90.00
_cell.angle_gamma   90.00
#
_symmetry.space_group_name_H-M   'P 1'
#
loop_
_entity.id
_entity.type
_entity.pdbx_description
1 polymer ?
#
loop_
_entity_poly.entity_id
_entity_poly.type
_entity_poly.pdbx_seq_one_letter_code
_entity_poly.pdbx_strand_id
1 'polypeptide(L)'
;MAKNKLNKNWLHDHINDPYVKLAQKEGYRARAAYKLKEIDESEKLIKQGQVVVDLGSTPGSWSQYVRKKMSGKEGGGINGTIIGLDMLPMDPVADVHFILGDFREAKALRQLDVILEGRKADLVLSDMAPNLSGIPTADAARMEHLIDLAIEFSQLHMKPSGALLVKCFKDMGFSQVVEKFRAEFKVVKQVKPKASRDKSSEIFLLGRGLKNPGVRNDVEEDETSLDI
;
A
#
# COMPACT_ATOMS: atom_id res chain seq x y z
N MET A 1 13.76 20.92 25.62
CA MET A 1 13.61 20.53 24.19
C MET A 1 14.82 19.69 23.79
N ALA A 2 14.67 18.37 23.66
CA ALA A 2 15.75 17.48 23.21
C ALA A 2 15.99 17.70 21.71
N LYS A 3 17.18 18.21 21.35
CA LYS A 3 17.63 18.28 19.97
C LYS A 3 17.73 16.85 19.42
N ASN A 4 16.84 16.49 18.48
CA ASN A 4 16.93 15.25 17.70
C ASN A 4 18.29 15.28 16.97
N LYS A 5 19.29 14.54 17.48
CA LYS A 5 20.55 14.34 16.78
C LYS A 5 20.23 13.43 15.58
N LEU A 6 19.96 14.04 14.43
CA LEU A 6 19.97 13.32 13.16
C LEU A 6 21.24 12.48 13.10
N ASN A 7 21.05 11.16 12.98
CA ASN A 7 22.18 10.24 12.89
C ASN A 7 22.97 10.60 11.61
N LYS A 8 24.17 11.15 11.77
CA LYS A 8 25.02 11.63 10.65
C LYS A 8 25.25 10.54 9.61
N ASN A 9 25.33 9.28 10.05
CA ASN A 9 25.50 8.13 9.16
C ASN A 9 24.24 7.89 8.33
N TRP A 10 23.05 8.00 8.92
CA TRP A 10 21.79 7.86 8.17
C TRP A 10 21.65 8.97 7.11
N LEU A 11 21.97 10.21 7.48
CA LEU A 11 21.92 11.34 6.55
C LEU A 11 22.91 11.16 5.37
N HIS A 12 24.14 10.72 5.67
CA HIS A 12 25.15 10.41 4.66
C HIS A 12 24.69 9.30 3.72
N ASP A 13 24.16 8.19 4.26
CA ASP A 13 23.64 7.08 3.48
C ASP A 13 22.42 7.49 2.63
N HIS A 14 21.57 8.38 3.18
CA HIS A 14 20.40 8.87 2.46
C HIS A 14 20.79 9.77 1.28
N ILE A 15 21.71 10.73 1.47
CA ILE A 15 22.16 11.66 0.41
C ILE A 15 22.91 10.90 -0.71
N ASN A 16 23.64 9.85 -0.36
CA ASN A 16 24.43 9.07 -1.32
C ASN A 16 23.66 7.91 -1.96
N ASP A 17 22.44 7.65 -1.52
CA ASP A 17 21.61 6.59 -2.06
C ASP A 17 21.24 6.85 -3.53
N PRO A 18 21.62 5.96 -4.47
CA PRO A 18 21.39 6.17 -5.90
C PRO A 18 19.92 6.29 -6.24
N TYR A 19 19.03 5.59 -5.53
CA TYR A 19 17.59 5.67 -5.75
C TYR A 19 16.98 7.00 -5.22
N VAL A 20 17.58 7.63 -4.21
CA VAL A 20 17.19 8.98 -3.79
C VAL A 20 17.50 9.99 -4.89
N LYS A 21 18.73 9.95 -5.43
CA LYS A 21 19.14 10.83 -6.54
C LYS A 21 18.28 10.60 -7.78
N LEU A 22 17.99 9.36 -8.09
CA LEU A 22 17.17 9.00 -9.24
C LEU A 22 15.71 9.46 -9.05
N ALA A 23 15.16 9.32 -7.84
CA ALA A 23 13.81 9.82 -7.51
C ALA A 23 13.70 11.32 -7.71
N GLN A 24 14.69 12.08 -7.25
CA GLN A 24 14.75 13.52 -7.46
C GLN A 24 14.82 13.88 -8.96
N LYS A 25 15.65 13.16 -9.73
CA LYS A 25 15.80 13.37 -11.17
C LYS A 25 14.51 13.06 -11.95
N GLU A 26 13.78 12.00 -11.58
CA GLU A 26 12.56 11.56 -12.27
C GLU A 26 11.28 12.17 -11.67
N GLY A 27 11.40 13.06 -10.66
CA GLY A 27 10.27 13.77 -10.05
C GLY A 27 9.42 12.91 -9.10
N TYR A 28 9.94 11.77 -8.61
CA TYR A 28 9.27 10.99 -7.57
C TYR A 28 9.50 11.61 -6.19
N ARG A 29 8.48 11.58 -5.36
CA ARG A 29 8.52 12.11 -3.98
C ARG A 29 9.43 11.32 -3.04
N ALA A 30 9.60 10.03 -3.32
CA ALA A 30 10.47 9.16 -2.53
C ALA A 30 11.06 8.01 -3.37
N ARG A 31 12.21 7.51 -2.92
CA ARG A 31 12.87 6.33 -3.51
C ARG A 31 12.02 5.07 -3.53
N ALA A 32 10.99 5.00 -2.67
CA ALA A 32 10.07 3.87 -2.60
C ALA A 32 9.36 3.59 -3.93
N ALA A 33 9.22 4.59 -4.84
CA ALA A 33 8.71 4.37 -6.20
C ALA A 33 9.45 3.25 -6.94
N TYR A 34 10.77 3.12 -6.76
CA TYR A 34 11.58 2.10 -7.44
C TYR A 34 11.36 0.70 -6.90
N LYS A 35 10.96 0.54 -5.65
CA LYS A 35 10.56 -0.76 -5.12
C LYS A 35 9.35 -1.29 -5.89
N LEU A 36 8.29 -0.47 -6.01
CA LEU A 36 7.11 -0.84 -6.77
C LEU A 36 7.43 -1.03 -8.25
N LYS A 37 8.26 -0.15 -8.84
CA LYS A 37 8.68 -0.24 -10.24
C LYS A 37 9.33 -1.58 -10.55
N GLU A 38 10.32 -2.01 -9.77
CA GLU A 38 11.02 -3.29 -9.98
C GLU A 38 10.11 -4.50 -9.77
N ILE A 39 9.22 -4.44 -8.78
CA ILE A 39 8.20 -5.48 -8.54
C ILE A 39 7.23 -5.54 -9.72
N ASP A 40 6.71 -4.40 -10.18
CA ASP A 40 5.79 -4.35 -11.31
C ASP A 40 6.44 -4.82 -12.62
N GLU A 41 7.70 -4.47 -12.87
CA GLU A 41 8.44 -4.92 -14.06
C GLU A 41 8.60 -6.45 -14.10
N SER A 42 8.79 -7.09 -12.94
CA SER A 42 8.90 -8.56 -12.84
C SER A 42 7.54 -9.26 -12.81
N GLU A 43 6.58 -8.72 -12.09
CA GLU A 43 5.30 -9.39 -11.78
C GLU A 43 4.13 -8.91 -12.66
N LYS A 44 4.30 -7.82 -13.42
CA LYS A 44 3.27 -7.25 -14.32
C LYS A 44 1.95 -6.97 -13.60
N LEU A 45 2.06 -6.24 -12.48
CA LEU A 45 0.94 -5.97 -11.59
C LEU A 45 -0.01 -4.91 -12.14
N ILE A 46 0.57 -3.81 -12.65
CA ILE A 46 -0.17 -2.60 -12.99
C ILE A 46 -0.50 -2.59 -14.48
N LYS A 47 -1.80 -2.46 -14.79
CA LYS A 47 -2.34 -2.41 -16.14
C LYS A 47 -3.33 -1.25 -16.28
N GLN A 48 -3.48 -0.75 -17.49
CA GLN A 48 -4.55 0.20 -17.79
C GLN A 48 -5.93 -0.43 -17.56
N GLY A 49 -6.89 0.39 -17.16
CA GLY A 49 -8.25 -0.04 -16.87
C GLY A 49 -8.50 -0.60 -15.46
N GLN A 50 -7.45 -0.74 -14.65
CA GLN A 50 -7.57 -1.27 -13.29
C GLN A 50 -8.08 -0.22 -12.30
N VAL A 51 -8.65 -0.71 -11.20
CA VAL A 51 -8.84 0.02 -9.94
C VAL A 51 -7.70 -0.39 -9.00
N VAL A 52 -6.85 0.57 -8.62
CA VAL A 52 -5.71 0.36 -7.73
C VAL A 52 -5.91 1.15 -6.44
N VAL A 53 -5.75 0.48 -5.29
CA VAL A 53 -5.79 1.11 -3.97
C VAL A 53 -4.41 1.05 -3.35
N ASP A 54 -3.89 2.19 -2.88
CA ASP A 54 -2.58 2.38 -2.25
C ASP A 54 -2.78 2.73 -0.77
N LEU A 55 -2.63 1.73 0.12
CA LEU A 55 -2.78 1.85 1.57
C LEU A 55 -1.46 2.32 2.20
N GLY A 56 -1.51 3.41 2.97
CA GLY A 56 -0.32 4.09 3.46
C GLY A 56 0.39 4.84 2.34
N SER A 57 -0.39 5.57 1.52
CA SER A 57 0.08 6.14 0.27
C SER A 57 1.04 7.33 0.43
N THR A 58 1.07 8.00 1.59
CA THR A 58 1.93 9.16 1.84
C THR A 58 3.42 8.77 1.81
N PRO A 59 4.26 9.50 1.09
CA PRO A 59 4.09 10.82 0.44
C PRO A 59 3.55 10.77 -1.00
N GLY A 60 3.15 9.62 -1.54
CA GLY A 60 2.54 9.47 -2.86
C GLY A 60 3.45 8.92 -3.95
N SER A 61 4.62 8.40 -3.61
CA SER A 61 5.58 7.90 -4.60
C SER A 61 5.09 6.65 -5.35
N TRP A 62 4.35 5.77 -4.68
CA TRP A 62 3.73 4.60 -5.32
C TRP A 62 2.56 5.03 -6.20
N SER A 63 1.69 5.89 -5.70
CA SER A 63 0.60 6.49 -6.47
C SER A 63 1.10 7.22 -7.74
N GLN A 64 2.24 7.95 -7.65
CA GLN A 64 2.88 8.56 -8.84
C GLN A 64 3.32 7.51 -9.86
N TYR A 65 3.93 6.40 -9.41
CA TYR A 65 4.35 5.33 -10.30
C TYR A 65 3.15 4.65 -10.97
N VAL A 66 2.10 4.32 -10.20
CA VAL A 66 0.86 3.74 -10.72
C VAL A 66 0.25 4.65 -11.79
N ARG A 67 0.14 5.95 -11.49
CA ARG A 67 -0.36 6.94 -12.45
C ARG A 67 0.44 6.93 -13.76
N LYS A 68 1.76 6.95 -13.68
CA LYS A 68 2.65 6.92 -14.86
C LYS A 68 2.43 5.65 -15.70
N LYS A 69 2.20 4.50 -15.05
CA LYS A 69 1.94 3.22 -15.75
C LYS A 69 0.57 3.16 -16.39
N MET A 70 -0.44 3.80 -15.79
CA MET A 70 -1.82 3.80 -16.30
C MET A 70 -2.08 4.92 -17.31
N SER A 71 -1.19 5.91 -17.43
CA SER A 71 -1.27 6.91 -18.49
C SER A 71 -0.83 6.33 -19.83
N GLY A 72 -1.64 6.57 -20.88
CA GLY A 72 -1.33 6.06 -22.23
C GLY A 72 -0.26 6.86 -22.95
N LYS A 73 -0.14 8.17 -22.65
CA LYS A 73 0.84 9.10 -23.26
C LYS A 73 1.32 10.07 -22.18
N GLU A 74 2.54 10.62 -22.35
CA GLU A 74 3.04 11.68 -21.49
C GLU A 74 2.06 12.87 -21.46
N GLY A 75 1.66 13.27 -20.23
CA GLY A 75 0.74 14.39 -20.02
C GLY A 75 -0.75 14.09 -20.22
N GLY A 76 -1.13 12.89 -20.65
CA GLY A 76 -2.53 12.47 -20.77
C GLY A 76 -3.14 12.03 -19.44
N GLY A 77 -4.48 11.95 -19.38
CA GLY A 77 -5.22 11.32 -18.29
C GLY A 77 -4.93 9.81 -18.20
N ILE A 78 -5.36 9.19 -17.12
CA ILE A 78 -5.21 7.76 -16.92
C ILE A 78 -6.42 6.98 -17.44
N ASN A 79 -6.18 5.71 -17.81
CA ASN A 79 -7.25 4.75 -17.99
C ASN A 79 -7.31 3.86 -16.74
N GLY A 80 -8.36 4.05 -15.92
CA GLY A 80 -8.58 3.35 -14.65
C GLY A 80 -8.78 4.30 -13.48
N THR A 81 -8.70 3.78 -12.26
CA THR A 81 -8.92 4.55 -11.02
C THR A 81 -7.77 4.28 -10.05
N ILE A 82 -7.22 5.33 -9.46
CA ILE A 82 -6.18 5.23 -8.42
C ILE A 82 -6.73 5.89 -7.16
N ILE A 83 -6.68 5.17 -6.04
CA ILE A 83 -7.14 5.65 -4.74
C ILE A 83 -5.97 5.52 -3.77
N GLY A 84 -5.49 6.64 -3.24
CA GLY A 84 -4.52 6.67 -2.15
C GLY A 84 -5.25 6.87 -0.82
N LEU A 85 -4.86 6.14 0.21
CA LEU A 85 -5.48 6.22 1.53
C LEU A 85 -4.40 6.26 2.62
N ASP A 86 -4.42 7.29 3.46
CA ASP A 86 -3.44 7.47 4.54
C ASP A 86 -4.01 8.31 5.69
N MET A 87 -3.52 8.08 6.90
CA MET A 87 -3.79 8.91 8.07
C MET A 87 -3.00 10.23 8.05
N LEU A 88 -1.92 10.32 7.28
CA LEU A 88 -1.11 11.50 7.12
C LEU A 88 -1.52 12.26 5.85
N PRO A 89 -1.50 13.60 5.88
CA PRO A 89 -1.80 14.39 4.70
C PRO A 89 -0.75 14.17 3.60
N MET A 90 -1.19 14.25 2.37
CA MET A 90 -0.37 14.11 1.17
C MET A 90 -0.66 15.25 0.20
N ASP A 91 0.37 15.85 -0.38
CA ASP A 91 0.20 16.77 -1.49
C ASP A 91 -0.52 16.06 -2.66
N PRO A 92 -1.40 16.74 -3.40
CA PRO A 92 -2.15 16.13 -4.49
C PRO A 92 -1.24 15.48 -5.55
N VAL A 93 -1.59 14.28 -5.97
CA VAL A 93 -1.04 13.62 -7.16
C VAL A 93 -2.11 13.64 -8.24
N ALA A 94 -1.76 14.07 -9.45
CA ALA A 94 -2.72 14.15 -10.56
C ALA A 94 -3.39 12.78 -10.79
N ASP A 95 -4.68 12.78 -11.06
CA ASP A 95 -5.50 11.58 -11.34
C ASP A 95 -5.55 10.56 -10.17
N VAL A 96 -5.18 10.97 -8.95
CA VAL A 96 -5.26 10.13 -7.74
C VAL A 96 -6.32 10.70 -6.80
N HIS A 97 -7.29 9.88 -6.46
CA HIS A 97 -8.28 10.19 -5.42
C HIS A 97 -7.62 9.91 -4.06
N PHE A 98 -7.35 10.96 -3.30
CA PHE A 98 -6.73 10.80 -1.97
C PHE A 98 -7.77 10.90 -0.86
N ILE A 99 -7.81 9.90 0.01
CA ILE A 99 -8.64 9.84 1.21
C ILE A 99 -7.73 10.02 2.43
N LEU A 100 -7.90 11.13 3.15
CA LEU A 100 -7.23 11.36 4.43
C LEU A 100 -8.07 10.73 5.53
N GLY A 101 -7.57 9.65 6.12
CA GLY A 101 -8.25 8.93 7.19
C GLY A 101 -7.68 7.54 7.45
N ASP A 102 -8.20 6.91 8.48
CA ASP A 102 -7.95 5.51 8.77
C ASP A 102 -8.95 4.65 8.00
N PHE A 103 -8.48 3.70 7.20
CA PHE A 103 -9.36 2.81 6.42
C PHE A 103 -10.17 1.81 7.31
N ARG A 104 -9.94 1.80 8.61
CA ARG A 104 -10.79 1.10 9.59
C ARG A 104 -12.01 1.91 10.01
N GLU A 105 -12.01 3.21 9.73
CA GLU A 105 -13.09 4.10 10.12
C GLU A 105 -14.17 4.17 9.04
N ALA A 106 -15.44 4.12 9.47
CA ALA A 106 -16.59 4.21 8.58
C ALA A 106 -16.57 5.46 7.67
N LYS A 107 -16.01 6.57 8.15
CA LYS A 107 -15.89 7.80 7.35
C LYS A 107 -14.99 7.61 6.12
N ALA A 108 -13.83 6.97 6.28
CA ALA A 108 -12.89 6.71 5.19
C ALA A 108 -13.47 5.66 4.22
N LEU A 109 -14.12 4.63 4.76
CA LEU A 109 -14.77 3.59 3.95
C LEU A 109 -15.93 4.15 3.12
N ARG A 110 -16.78 5.04 3.66
CA ARG A 110 -17.81 5.71 2.85
C ARG A 110 -17.23 6.53 1.70
N GLN A 111 -16.10 7.24 1.89
CA GLN A 111 -15.43 7.96 0.81
C GLN A 111 -14.89 6.99 -0.24
N LEU A 112 -14.32 5.86 0.19
CA LEU A 112 -13.85 4.81 -0.70
C LEU A 112 -15.00 4.26 -1.56
N ASP A 113 -16.15 4.00 -0.96
CA ASP A 113 -17.32 3.47 -1.66
C ASP A 113 -17.87 4.43 -2.72
N VAL A 114 -17.88 5.72 -2.41
CA VAL A 114 -18.26 6.76 -3.39
C VAL A 114 -17.34 6.73 -4.60
N ILE A 115 -16.02 6.59 -4.39
CA ILE A 115 -15.05 6.54 -5.51
C ILE A 115 -15.13 5.21 -6.26
N LEU A 116 -15.35 4.12 -5.55
CA LEU A 116 -15.45 2.79 -6.14
C LEU A 116 -16.71 2.60 -6.98
N GLU A 117 -17.82 3.28 -6.65
CA GLU A 117 -19.10 3.17 -7.38
C GLU A 117 -19.53 1.71 -7.55
N GLY A 118 -19.46 0.91 -6.49
CA GLY A 118 -19.77 -0.52 -6.50
C GLY A 118 -18.70 -1.44 -7.16
N ARG A 119 -17.63 -0.86 -7.72
CA ARG A 119 -16.51 -1.63 -8.24
C ARG A 119 -15.62 -2.15 -7.08
N LYS A 120 -14.83 -3.18 -7.37
CA LYS A 120 -13.79 -3.67 -6.46
C LYS A 120 -12.40 -3.43 -7.05
N ALA A 121 -11.40 -3.31 -6.18
CA ALA A 121 -10.01 -3.12 -6.58
C ALA A 121 -9.46 -4.35 -7.33
N ASP A 122 -8.70 -4.10 -8.39
CA ASP A 122 -7.91 -5.11 -9.08
C ASP A 122 -6.57 -5.36 -8.38
N LEU A 123 -6.04 -4.31 -7.75
CA LEU A 123 -4.75 -4.34 -7.06
C LEU A 123 -4.83 -3.50 -5.79
N VAL A 124 -4.41 -4.10 -4.68
CA VAL A 124 -4.20 -3.41 -3.40
C VAL A 124 -2.70 -3.41 -3.12
N LEU A 125 -2.17 -2.23 -2.83
CA LEU A 125 -0.76 -1.99 -2.51
C LEU A 125 -0.66 -1.53 -1.06
N SER A 126 0.40 -1.95 -0.34
CA SER A 126 0.67 -1.48 1.02
C SER A 126 2.17 -1.42 1.29
N ASP A 127 2.72 -0.20 1.37
CA ASP A 127 4.09 0.05 1.87
C ASP A 127 4.08 0.52 3.34
N MET A 128 2.99 0.23 4.07
CA MET A 128 2.86 0.59 5.49
C MET A 128 3.95 -0.08 6.32
N ALA A 129 4.42 0.64 7.34
CA ALA A 129 5.31 0.12 8.37
C ALA A 129 4.90 0.67 9.73
N PRO A 130 5.02 -0.09 10.80
CA PRO A 130 4.79 0.42 12.14
C PRO A 130 5.91 1.38 12.54
N ASN A 131 5.61 2.27 13.50
CA ASN A 131 6.65 2.98 14.21
C ASN A 131 7.44 1.96 15.05
N LEU A 132 8.69 1.70 14.65
CA LEU A 132 9.56 0.74 15.32
C LEU A 132 9.94 1.24 16.71
N SER A 133 9.71 0.42 17.72
CA SER A 133 10.09 0.69 19.12
C SER A 133 11.51 0.22 19.45
N GLY A 134 12.07 -0.64 18.61
CA GLY A 134 13.33 -1.35 18.86
C GLY A 134 13.18 -2.60 19.73
N ILE A 135 11.93 -2.97 20.10
CA ILE A 135 11.61 -4.20 20.81
C ILE A 135 11.09 -5.21 19.76
N PRO A 136 11.87 -6.25 19.41
CA PRO A 136 11.57 -7.12 18.26
C PRO A 136 10.18 -7.75 18.31
N THR A 137 9.74 -8.24 19.47
CA THR A 137 8.44 -8.89 19.63
C THR A 137 7.27 -7.91 19.45
N ALA A 138 7.40 -6.67 19.97
CA ALA A 138 6.39 -5.64 19.82
C ALA A 138 6.31 -5.12 18.38
N ASP A 139 7.46 -4.98 17.74
CA ASP A 139 7.54 -4.51 16.36
C ASP A 139 7.02 -5.58 15.39
N ALA A 140 7.28 -6.86 15.66
CA ALA A 140 6.70 -7.99 14.93
C ALA A 140 5.16 -8.00 15.03
N ALA A 141 4.61 -7.89 16.23
CA ALA A 141 3.16 -7.87 16.43
C ALA A 141 2.46 -6.68 15.73
N ARG A 142 3.09 -5.50 15.75
CA ARG A 142 2.58 -4.33 15.04
C ARG A 142 2.63 -4.51 13.51
N MET A 143 3.70 -5.11 13.00
CA MET A 143 3.80 -5.39 11.56
C MET A 143 2.78 -6.43 11.13
N GLU A 144 2.62 -7.50 11.90
CA GLU A 144 1.60 -8.52 11.68
C GLU A 144 0.20 -7.92 11.64
N HIS A 145 -0.13 -7.05 12.59
CA HIS A 145 -1.41 -6.35 12.61
C HIS A 145 -1.67 -5.50 11.36
N LEU A 146 -0.67 -4.77 10.85
CA LEU A 146 -0.83 -4.00 9.60
C LEU A 146 -1.07 -4.91 8.39
N ILE A 147 -0.47 -6.08 8.38
CA ILE A 147 -0.67 -7.07 7.31
C ILE A 147 -2.08 -7.68 7.41
N ASP A 148 -2.54 -8.01 8.62
CA ASP A 148 -3.90 -8.52 8.85
C ASP A 148 -4.94 -7.50 8.35
N LEU A 149 -4.76 -6.22 8.66
CA LEU A 149 -5.63 -5.15 8.17
C LEU A 149 -5.63 -5.04 6.64
N ALA A 150 -4.48 -5.20 5.99
CA ALA A 150 -4.40 -5.17 4.52
C ALA A 150 -5.08 -6.39 3.88
N ILE A 151 -5.00 -7.56 4.51
CA ILE A 151 -5.71 -8.79 4.09
C ILE A 151 -7.21 -8.59 4.24
N GLU A 152 -7.68 -8.14 5.42
CA GLU A 152 -9.09 -7.88 5.70
C GLU A 152 -9.68 -6.86 4.73
N PHE A 153 -8.98 -5.75 4.51
CA PHE A 153 -9.36 -4.77 3.49
C PHE A 153 -9.50 -5.42 2.10
N SER A 154 -8.55 -6.27 1.73
CA SER A 154 -8.58 -6.94 0.42
C SER A 154 -9.73 -7.94 0.30
N GLN A 155 -10.08 -8.67 1.36
CA GLN A 155 -11.23 -9.56 1.38
C GLN A 155 -12.53 -8.81 1.09
N LEU A 156 -12.68 -7.59 1.63
CA LEU A 156 -13.89 -6.79 1.51
C LEU A 156 -13.95 -5.97 0.21
N HIS A 157 -12.82 -5.42 -0.24
CA HIS A 157 -12.80 -4.39 -1.30
C HIS A 157 -12.07 -4.80 -2.58
N MET A 158 -11.41 -5.96 -2.62
CA MET A 158 -10.70 -6.45 -3.80
C MET A 158 -11.50 -7.51 -4.56
N LYS A 159 -11.33 -7.56 -5.87
CA LYS A 159 -11.87 -8.63 -6.71
C LYS A 159 -11.32 -10.00 -6.31
N PRO A 160 -12.09 -11.08 -6.41
CA PRO A 160 -11.57 -12.44 -6.15
C PRO A 160 -10.34 -12.79 -7.00
N SER A 161 -10.21 -12.24 -8.21
CA SER A 161 -9.05 -12.40 -9.10
C SER A 161 -7.94 -11.38 -8.87
N GLY A 162 -8.12 -10.44 -7.92
CA GLY A 162 -7.20 -9.35 -7.64
C GLY A 162 -5.89 -9.81 -7.03
N ALA A 163 -5.02 -8.83 -6.76
CA ALA A 163 -3.74 -9.05 -6.12
C ALA A 163 -3.51 -8.08 -4.96
N LEU A 164 -2.87 -8.55 -3.89
CA LEU A 164 -2.40 -7.76 -2.76
C LEU A 164 -0.88 -7.82 -2.71
N LEU A 165 -0.24 -6.65 -2.67
CA LEU A 165 1.20 -6.52 -2.43
C LEU A 165 1.41 -5.80 -1.10
N VAL A 166 2.09 -6.44 -0.15
CA VAL A 166 2.41 -5.83 1.15
C VAL A 166 3.90 -5.89 1.45
N LYS A 167 4.41 -4.86 2.12
CA LYS A 167 5.72 -4.87 2.75
C LYS A 167 5.68 -5.68 4.03
N CYS A 168 6.75 -6.44 4.29
CA CYS A 168 7.01 -7.12 5.56
C CYS A 168 8.52 -7.17 5.83
N PHE A 169 8.92 -7.72 6.97
CA PHE A 169 10.32 -7.87 7.36
C PHE A 169 10.61 -9.33 7.70
N LYS A 170 11.74 -9.87 7.22
CA LYS A 170 12.09 -11.29 7.40
C LYS A 170 12.41 -11.69 8.85
N ASP A 171 12.78 -10.75 9.68
CA ASP A 171 13.16 -10.93 11.09
C ASP A 171 11.99 -10.72 12.07
N MET A 172 10.77 -10.47 11.55
CA MET A 172 9.59 -10.12 12.36
C MET A 172 8.44 -11.10 12.11
N GLY A 173 8.53 -12.34 12.57
CA GLY A 173 7.44 -13.31 12.43
C GLY A 173 7.10 -13.70 10.99
N PHE A 174 8.06 -13.63 10.08
CA PHE A 174 7.84 -13.75 8.63
C PHE A 174 7.17 -15.07 8.21
N SER A 175 7.49 -16.19 8.85
CA SER A 175 6.89 -17.50 8.53
C SER A 175 5.38 -17.50 8.79
N GLN A 176 4.94 -16.91 9.90
CA GLN A 176 3.52 -16.81 10.24
C GLN A 176 2.76 -15.95 9.22
N VAL A 177 3.36 -14.84 8.80
CA VAL A 177 2.79 -13.96 7.77
C VAL A 177 2.68 -14.69 6.42
N VAL A 178 3.69 -15.45 6.04
CA VAL A 178 3.64 -16.27 4.80
C VAL A 178 2.53 -17.32 4.88
N GLU A 179 2.35 -18.00 6.02
CA GLU A 179 1.25 -18.97 6.19
C GLU A 179 -0.13 -18.30 6.11
N LYS A 180 -0.31 -17.11 6.69
CA LYS A 180 -1.54 -16.32 6.54
C LYS A 180 -1.81 -16.01 5.06
N PHE A 181 -0.80 -15.55 4.33
CA PHE A 181 -0.96 -15.31 2.88
C PHE A 181 -1.34 -16.58 2.11
N ARG A 182 -0.72 -17.72 2.46
CA ARG A 182 -1.07 -19.02 1.85
C ARG A 182 -2.47 -19.48 2.19
N ALA A 183 -2.99 -19.15 3.36
CA ALA A 183 -4.37 -19.43 3.72
C ALA A 183 -5.36 -18.61 2.87
N GLU A 184 -5.05 -17.36 2.59
CA GLU A 184 -5.97 -16.41 1.95
C GLU A 184 -5.84 -16.34 0.42
N PHE A 185 -4.64 -16.59 -0.15
CA PHE A 185 -4.39 -16.43 -1.57
C PHE A 185 -4.03 -17.75 -2.29
N LYS A 186 -4.47 -17.88 -3.53
CA LYS A 186 -4.19 -19.04 -4.39
C LYS A 186 -2.72 -19.13 -4.78
N VAL A 187 -2.08 -17.99 -5.02
CA VAL A 187 -0.65 -17.87 -5.37
C VAL A 187 -0.01 -16.86 -4.44
N VAL A 188 1.11 -17.26 -3.82
CA VAL A 188 1.92 -16.39 -2.95
C VAL A 188 3.35 -16.37 -3.43
N LYS A 189 3.90 -15.17 -3.63
CA LYS A 189 5.29 -14.94 -3.99
C LYS A 189 5.97 -14.01 -3.01
N GLN A 190 7.25 -14.25 -2.78
CA GLN A 190 8.14 -13.37 -2.04
C GLN A 190 8.98 -12.60 -3.05
N VAL A 191 9.00 -11.27 -2.95
CA VAL A 191 9.76 -10.42 -3.88
C VAL A 191 10.62 -9.45 -3.08
N LYS A 192 11.93 -9.46 -3.34
CA LYS A 192 12.86 -8.48 -2.78
C LYS A 192 13.42 -7.63 -3.91
N PRO A 193 12.92 -6.40 -4.10
CA PRO A 193 13.44 -5.50 -5.13
C PRO A 193 14.86 -5.04 -4.76
N LYS A 194 15.72 -4.79 -5.76
CA LYS A 194 17.06 -4.24 -5.58
C LYS A 194 17.04 -2.84 -4.95
N ALA A 195 15.95 -2.12 -5.18
CA ALA A 195 15.70 -0.84 -4.53
C ALA A 195 15.48 -0.95 -3.00
N SER A 196 15.25 -2.13 -2.44
CA SER A 196 15.39 -2.35 -0.99
C SER A 196 16.87 -2.34 -0.62
N ARG A 197 17.21 -1.65 0.49
CA ARG A 197 18.62 -1.60 0.94
C ARG A 197 19.11 -3.02 1.30
N ASP A 198 20.34 -3.36 0.93
CA ASP A 198 20.91 -4.71 1.16
C ASP A 198 20.88 -5.11 2.64
N LYS A 199 21.14 -4.15 3.54
CA LYS A 199 21.13 -4.35 4.99
C LYS A 199 19.72 -4.45 5.60
N SER A 200 18.67 -4.16 4.83
CA SER A 200 17.28 -4.19 5.31
C SER A 200 16.72 -5.60 5.20
N SER A 201 16.05 -6.05 6.26
CA SER A 201 15.26 -7.30 6.25
C SER A 201 13.94 -7.15 5.46
N GLU A 202 13.66 -5.95 4.90
CA GLU A 202 12.48 -5.65 4.10
C GLU A 202 12.33 -6.62 2.92
N ILE A 203 11.12 -7.15 2.76
CA ILE A 203 10.69 -7.98 1.66
C ILE A 203 9.22 -7.69 1.37
N PHE A 204 8.75 -8.02 0.18
CA PHE A 204 7.35 -7.90 -0.19
C PHE A 204 6.71 -9.26 -0.38
N LEU A 205 5.48 -9.42 0.11
CA LEU A 205 4.62 -10.55 -0.20
C LEU A 205 3.57 -10.13 -1.22
N LEU A 206 3.47 -10.92 -2.27
CA LEU A 206 2.46 -10.78 -3.30
C LEU A 206 1.51 -11.97 -3.22
N GLY A 207 0.25 -11.69 -2.87
CA GLY A 207 -0.86 -12.64 -2.93
C GLY A 207 -1.70 -12.40 -4.17
N ARG A 208 -2.06 -13.45 -4.91
CA ARG A 208 -2.95 -13.36 -6.07
C ARG A 208 -4.11 -14.32 -5.94
N GLY A 209 -5.30 -13.84 -6.25
CA GLY A 209 -6.55 -14.62 -6.22
C GLY A 209 -6.96 -14.98 -4.80
N LEU A 210 -7.98 -14.32 -4.28
CA LEU A 210 -8.55 -14.66 -2.97
C LEU A 210 -9.17 -16.06 -3.01
N LYS A 211 -8.96 -16.84 -1.95
CA LYS A 211 -9.63 -18.11 -1.73
C LYS A 211 -11.01 -17.90 -1.14
N ASN A 212 -11.10 -17.01 -0.15
CA ASN A 212 -12.31 -16.70 0.59
C ASN A 212 -12.57 -15.18 0.54
N PRO A 213 -13.19 -14.67 -0.55
CA PRO A 213 -13.58 -13.27 -0.58
C PRO A 213 -14.65 -13.02 0.48
N GLY A 214 -14.48 -11.98 1.29
CA GLY A 214 -15.43 -11.57 2.32
C GLY A 214 -16.75 -11.12 1.69
N VAL A 215 -17.85 -11.45 2.35
CA VAL A 215 -19.17 -10.89 2.06
C VAL A 215 -19.29 -9.61 2.88
N ARG A 216 -19.53 -8.49 2.20
CA ARG A 216 -19.87 -7.24 2.87
C ARG A 216 -21.28 -7.41 3.44
N ASN A 217 -21.43 -7.46 4.75
CA ASN A 217 -22.72 -7.21 5.37
C ASN A 217 -22.93 -5.70 5.24
N ASP A 218 -23.74 -5.28 4.29
CA ASP A 218 -24.27 -3.92 4.26
C ASP A 218 -24.96 -3.72 5.60
N VAL A 219 -24.41 -2.85 6.43
CA VAL A 219 -25.05 -2.45 7.68
C VAL A 219 -26.31 -1.71 7.25
N GLU A 220 -27.47 -2.35 7.38
CA GLU A 220 -28.76 -1.68 7.27
C GLU A 220 -28.69 -0.51 8.24
N GLU A 221 -28.70 0.72 7.71
CA GLU A 221 -28.86 1.92 8.52
C GLU A 221 -30.23 1.84 9.17
N ASP A 222 -30.21 1.66 10.47
CA ASP A 222 -31.39 1.79 11.32
C ASP A 222 -31.85 3.26 11.26
N GLU A 223 -32.65 3.57 10.24
CA GLU A 223 -33.43 4.80 10.16
C GLU A 223 -34.56 4.73 11.20
N THR A 224 -34.21 4.70 12.49
CA THR A 224 -35.23 4.86 13.51
C THR A 224 -34.82 5.92 14.51
N SER A 225 -35.67 6.94 14.50
CA SER A 225 -35.86 8.00 15.49
C SER A 225 -35.21 9.35 15.21
N LEU A 226 -35.85 10.09 14.32
CA LEU A 226 -36.09 11.51 14.53
C LEU A 226 -37.61 11.73 14.52
N ASP A 227 -38.25 11.37 15.61
CA ASP A 227 -39.54 11.92 16.03
C ASP A 227 -39.40 12.31 17.51
N ILE A 228 -39.34 13.56 17.76
CA ILE A 228 -40.00 14.45 18.71
C ILE A 228 -39.13 15.68 18.95
#